data_e15214d3e0a5e618f59d8da8ed7871ea
#
_entry.id   e15214d3e0a5e618f59d8da8ed7871ea
#
_cell.length_a   1.000
_cell.length_b   1.000
_cell.length_c   1.000
_cell.angle_alpha   90.00
_cell.angle_beta   90.00
_cell.angle_gamma   90.00
#
_symmetry.space_group_name_H-M   'P 1'
#
loop_
_entity.id
_entity.type
_entity.pdbx_description
1 polymer ?
#
loop_
_entity_poly.entity_id
_entity_poly.type
_entity_poly.pdbx_seq_one_letter_code
_entity_poly.pdbx_strand_id
1 'polypeptide(L)'
;DMKRFEELMMMYSCAIKEVQTKLDVLNTDFSVRYNRNPIEFIQSRIKKPVSIATKLSSRGCQVSVENIVYNLNDVAGLRVICSFIDDIYAVAEKLISQNDITLIEAKDYISHPKPNGYRSLHLIIEVPVFFADHTRNMRVEVQIRTIAMDFWASLDHQLRYKKDVADPELISGRLKHCADVISQTDLEMQEIKNMIYGDGAQPQIKLCLEKNTEKF
;
A
#
# COMPACT_ATOMS: atom_id res chain seq x y z
N ASP A 1 12.24 -1.35 -28.82
CA ASP A 1 12.00 -1.46 -27.35
C ASP A 1 10.85 -0.58 -26.82
N MET A 2 10.51 0.53 -27.48
CA MET A 2 9.41 1.41 -27.05
C MET A 2 8.07 0.65 -26.98
N LYS A 3 7.72 -0.09 -28.00
CA LYS A 3 6.48 -0.88 -28.06
C LYS A 3 6.36 -1.90 -26.91
N ARG A 4 7.46 -2.62 -26.62
CA ARG A 4 7.49 -3.59 -25.50
C ARG A 4 7.31 -2.89 -24.13
N PHE A 5 7.85 -1.68 -23.99
CA PHE A 5 7.65 -0.88 -22.77
C PHE A 5 6.19 -0.41 -22.65
N GLU A 6 5.58 0.06 -23.74
CA GLU A 6 4.15 0.45 -23.74
C GLU A 6 3.24 -0.72 -23.42
N GLU A 7 3.51 -1.91 -23.99
CA GLU A 7 2.80 -3.15 -23.68
C GLU A 7 2.92 -3.50 -22.20
N LEU A 8 4.12 -3.41 -21.63
CA LEU A 8 4.33 -3.68 -20.20
C LEU A 8 3.56 -2.68 -19.32
N MET A 9 3.56 -1.39 -19.65
CA MET A 9 2.81 -0.37 -18.91
C MET A 9 1.30 -0.59 -19.00
N MET A 10 0.80 -1.01 -20.14
CA MET A 10 -0.59 -1.43 -20.32
C MET A 10 -0.93 -2.63 -19.42
N MET A 11 -0.07 -3.65 -19.35
CA MET A 11 -0.27 -4.81 -18.48
C MET A 11 -0.33 -4.42 -16.99
N TYR A 12 0.55 -3.52 -16.51
CA TYR A 12 0.47 -2.99 -15.16
C TYR A 12 -0.80 -2.18 -14.90
N SER A 13 -1.27 -1.42 -15.89
CA SER A 13 -2.55 -0.70 -15.79
C SER A 13 -3.74 -1.65 -15.67
N CYS A 14 -3.72 -2.78 -16.39
CA CYS A 14 -4.73 -3.82 -16.25
C CYS A 14 -4.67 -4.49 -14.85
N ALA A 15 -3.48 -4.78 -14.34
CA ALA A 15 -3.31 -5.33 -13.00
C ALA A 15 -3.88 -4.42 -11.90
N ILE A 16 -3.70 -3.11 -12.04
CA ILE A 16 -4.34 -2.13 -11.13
C ILE A 16 -5.87 -2.26 -11.16
N LYS A 17 -6.47 -2.38 -12.32
CA LYS A 17 -7.93 -2.52 -12.45
C LYS A 17 -8.44 -3.81 -11.80
N GLU A 18 -7.72 -4.92 -11.96
CA GLU A 18 -8.06 -6.19 -11.30
C GLU A 18 -8.07 -6.03 -9.78
N VAL A 19 -7.00 -5.49 -9.21
CA VAL A 19 -6.89 -5.33 -7.75
C VAL A 19 -7.89 -4.29 -7.23
N GLN A 20 -8.09 -3.19 -7.96
CA GLN A 20 -9.07 -2.15 -7.58
C GLN A 20 -10.49 -2.72 -7.56
N THR A 21 -10.87 -3.50 -8.57
CA THR A 21 -12.19 -4.17 -8.61
C THR A 21 -12.38 -5.09 -7.41
N LYS A 22 -11.36 -5.87 -7.04
CA LYS A 22 -11.41 -6.72 -5.84
C LYS A 22 -11.64 -5.92 -4.56
N LEU A 23 -10.97 -4.81 -4.40
CA LEU A 23 -11.13 -3.91 -3.25
C LEU A 23 -12.52 -3.26 -3.22
N ASP A 24 -13.04 -2.84 -4.38
CA ASP A 24 -14.39 -2.27 -4.51
C ASP A 24 -15.47 -3.31 -4.14
N VAL A 25 -15.29 -4.56 -4.59
CA VAL A 25 -16.18 -5.68 -4.21
C VAL A 25 -16.11 -5.95 -2.71
N LEU A 26 -14.92 -5.98 -2.12
CA LEU A 26 -14.76 -6.15 -0.67
C LEU A 26 -15.45 -5.02 0.10
N ASN A 27 -15.27 -3.76 -0.32
CA ASN A 27 -15.90 -2.62 0.34
C ASN A 27 -17.44 -2.68 0.28
N THR A 28 -17.98 -3.14 -0.86
CA THR A 28 -19.42 -3.36 -1.02
C THR A 28 -19.92 -4.49 -0.11
N ASP A 29 -19.21 -5.61 -0.03
CA ASP A 29 -19.56 -6.74 0.84
C ASP A 29 -19.52 -6.33 2.32
N PHE A 30 -18.51 -5.60 2.75
CA PHE A 30 -18.41 -5.04 4.11
C PHE A 30 -19.59 -4.11 4.43
N SER A 31 -19.96 -3.25 3.46
CA SER A 31 -21.10 -2.34 3.62
C SER A 31 -22.39 -3.07 3.93
N VAL A 32 -22.68 -4.16 3.22
CA VAL A 32 -23.90 -4.93 3.40
C VAL A 32 -23.86 -5.79 4.67
N ARG A 33 -22.74 -6.47 4.94
CA ARG A 33 -22.62 -7.39 6.07
C ARG A 33 -22.47 -6.72 7.42
N TYR A 34 -21.74 -5.61 7.45
CA TYR A 34 -21.36 -4.92 8.69
C TYR A 34 -21.92 -3.51 8.80
N ASN A 35 -22.77 -3.11 7.82
CA ASN A 35 -23.38 -1.78 7.74
C ASN A 35 -22.37 -0.63 7.85
N ARG A 36 -21.16 -0.83 7.31
CA ARG A 36 -20.05 0.13 7.36
C ARG A 36 -19.07 -0.09 6.22
N ASN A 37 -18.59 0.99 5.62
CA ASN A 37 -17.53 0.98 4.61
C ASN A 37 -16.16 1.19 5.28
N PRO A 38 -15.29 0.17 5.30
CA PRO A 38 -13.96 0.34 5.87
C PRO A 38 -13.03 1.17 4.97
N ILE A 39 -13.27 1.20 3.65
CA ILE A 39 -12.48 1.93 2.68
C ILE A 39 -13.15 3.25 2.35
N GLU A 40 -12.45 4.36 2.60
CA GLU A 40 -12.89 5.71 2.29
C GLU A 40 -12.67 6.03 0.81
N PHE A 41 -11.46 5.76 0.31
CA PHE A 41 -11.13 5.92 -1.11
C PHE A 41 -9.90 5.12 -1.50
N ILE A 42 -9.75 4.90 -2.81
CA ILE A 42 -8.62 4.22 -3.42
C ILE A 42 -7.99 5.15 -4.45
N GLN A 43 -6.67 5.29 -4.39
CA GLN A 43 -5.88 5.99 -5.40
C GLN A 43 -4.95 4.99 -6.10
N SER A 44 -4.91 5.04 -7.41
CA SER A 44 -4.02 4.22 -8.21
C SER A 44 -2.96 5.07 -8.90
N ARG A 45 -1.80 4.48 -9.12
CA ARG A 45 -0.76 5.13 -9.92
C ARG A 45 0.11 4.10 -10.63
N ILE A 46 0.51 4.45 -11.85
CA ILE A 46 1.64 3.84 -12.54
C ILE A 46 2.87 4.71 -12.30
N LYS A 47 3.99 4.09 -11.95
CA LYS A 47 5.27 4.77 -11.75
C LYS A 47 5.75 5.40 -13.05
N LYS A 48 6.13 6.68 -13.00
CA LYS A 48 6.59 7.42 -14.19
C LYS A 48 7.86 6.79 -14.77
N PRO A 49 8.03 6.77 -16.12
CA PRO A 49 9.20 6.19 -16.78
C PRO A 49 10.53 6.68 -16.21
N VAL A 50 10.66 7.98 -15.97
CA VAL A 50 11.86 8.58 -15.36
C VAL A 50 12.13 7.98 -13.97
N SER A 51 11.11 7.79 -13.14
CA SER A 51 11.25 7.20 -11.81
C SER A 51 11.61 5.71 -11.86
N ILE A 52 11.14 4.99 -12.86
CA ILE A 52 11.51 3.59 -13.14
C ILE A 52 13.01 3.54 -13.48
N ALA A 53 13.46 4.35 -14.44
CA ALA A 53 14.84 4.40 -14.87
C ALA A 53 15.78 4.79 -13.71
N THR A 54 15.45 5.82 -12.94
CA THR A 54 16.23 6.25 -11.77
C THR A 54 16.35 5.12 -10.74
N LYS A 55 15.24 4.39 -10.48
CA LYS A 55 15.25 3.30 -9.49
C LYS A 55 16.05 2.09 -9.95
N LEU A 56 16.03 1.74 -11.23
CA LEU A 56 16.88 0.69 -11.80
C LEU A 56 18.35 1.09 -11.74
N SER A 57 18.68 2.31 -12.16
CA SER A 57 20.06 2.82 -12.10
C SER A 57 20.62 2.86 -10.68
N SER A 58 19.83 3.26 -9.69
CA SER A 58 20.24 3.24 -8.27
C SER A 58 20.52 1.83 -7.72
N ARG A 59 19.98 0.79 -8.38
CA ARG A 59 20.23 -0.63 -8.07
C ARG A 59 21.36 -1.23 -8.93
N GLY A 60 22.02 -0.44 -9.76
CA GLY A 60 23.05 -0.91 -10.68
C GLY A 60 22.52 -1.73 -11.86
N CYS A 61 21.21 -1.66 -12.14
CA CYS A 61 20.56 -2.40 -13.21
C CYS A 61 20.46 -1.53 -14.48
N GLN A 62 20.65 -2.15 -15.64
CA GLN A 62 20.34 -1.51 -16.92
C GLN A 62 18.83 -1.28 -17.06
N VAL A 63 18.45 -0.20 -17.75
CA VAL A 63 17.04 0.11 -18.01
C VAL A 63 16.55 -0.78 -19.15
N SER A 64 15.84 -1.86 -18.81
CA SER A 64 15.23 -2.79 -19.76
C SER A 64 13.89 -3.30 -19.23
N VAL A 65 13.05 -3.80 -20.11
CA VAL A 65 11.74 -4.40 -19.77
C VAL A 65 11.91 -5.58 -18.79
N GLU A 66 12.93 -6.40 -19.02
CA GLU A 66 13.26 -7.55 -18.17
C GLU A 66 13.62 -7.08 -16.75
N ASN A 67 14.51 -6.09 -16.64
CA ASN A 67 14.92 -5.56 -15.34
C ASN A 67 13.79 -4.83 -14.60
N ILE A 68 12.83 -4.24 -15.30
CA ILE A 68 11.61 -3.69 -14.68
C ILE A 68 10.84 -4.81 -13.98
N VAL A 69 10.56 -5.89 -14.71
CA VAL A 69 9.77 -7.02 -14.19
C VAL A 69 10.46 -7.72 -13.03
N TYR A 70 11.77 -7.96 -13.12
CA TYR A 70 12.52 -8.71 -12.11
C TYR A 70 12.86 -7.89 -10.86
N ASN A 71 13.17 -6.60 -11.03
CA ASN A 71 13.75 -5.81 -9.96
C ASN A 71 12.79 -4.79 -9.33
N LEU A 72 11.60 -4.53 -9.92
CA LEU A 72 10.68 -3.53 -9.39
C LEU A 72 9.33 -4.16 -9.03
N ASN A 73 8.91 -3.96 -7.79
CA ASN A 73 7.61 -4.44 -7.28
C ASN A 73 6.57 -3.31 -7.18
N ASP A 74 6.95 -2.06 -7.45
CA ASP A 74 6.15 -0.85 -7.22
C ASP A 74 5.88 -0.03 -8.49
N VAL A 75 5.89 -0.69 -9.65
CA VAL A 75 5.53 -0.07 -10.94
C VAL A 75 4.03 0.23 -10.97
N ALA A 76 3.21 -0.76 -10.62
CA ALA A 76 1.79 -0.60 -10.36
C ALA A 76 1.56 -0.42 -8.86
N GLY A 77 0.87 0.63 -8.45
CA GLY A 77 0.60 0.91 -7.06
C GLY A 77 -0.85 1.31 -6.80
N LEU A 78 -1.39 0.83 -5.70
CA LEU A 78 -2.67 1.24 -5.14
C LEU A 78 -2.44 1.76 -3.73
N ARG A 79 -3.11 2.87 -3.41
CA ARG A 79 -3.20 3.39 -2.04
C ARG A 79 -4.64 3.30 -1.60
N VAL A 80 -4.87 2.55 -0.55
CA VAL A 80 -6.17 2.30 0.05
C VAL A 80 -6.24 3.05 1.37
N ILE A 81 -7.19 3.95 1.51
CA ILE A 81 -7.38 4.73 2.72
C ILE A 81 -8.58 4.18 3.47
N CYS A 82 -8.32 3.77 4.72
CA CYS A 82 -9.32 3.21 5.62
C CYS A 82 -9.66 4.20 6.74
N SER A 83 -10.85 4.03 7.33
CA SER A 83 -11.31 4.88 8.42
C SER A 83 -10.51 4.64 9.70
N PHE A 84 -10.25 3.38 10.06
CA PHE A 84 -9.64 2.99 11.32
C PHE A 84 -8.51 1.98 11.14
N ILE A 85 -7.70 1.81 12.18
CA ILE A 85 -6.50 0.94 12.13
C ILE A 85 -6.90 -0.53 11.89
N ASP A 86 -7.92 -1.03 12.56
CA ASP A 86 -8.37 -2.41 12.38
C ASP A 86 -8.96 -2.69 10.99
N ASP A 87 -9.52 -1.67 10.32
CA ASP A 87 -9.97 -1.79 8.94
C ASP A 87 -8.83 -2.07 7.96
N ILE A 88 -7.65 -1.51 8.22
CA ILE A 88 -6.45 -1.77 7.41
C ILE A 88 -6.18 -3.26 7.36
N TYR A 89 -6.15 -3.89 8.52
CA TYR A 89 -5.83 -5.31 8.62
C TYR A 89 -6.97 -6.19 8.09
N ALA A 90 -8.23 -5.84 8.36
CA ALA A 90 -9.38 -6.56 7.85
C ALA A 90 -9.43 -6.57 6.31
N VAL A 91 -9.21 -5.42 5.68
CA VAL A 91 -9.15 -5.30 4.22
C VAL A 91 -7.95 -6.08 3.66
N ALA A 92 -6.77 -5.96 4.29
CA ALA A 92 -5.57 -6.70 3.89
C ALA A 92 -5.79 -8.21 3.93
N GLU A 93 -6.32 -8.73 5.04
CA GLU A 93 -6.59 -10.17 5.21
C GLU A 93 -7.55 -10.68 4.13
N LYS A 94 -8.66 -10.00 3.92
CA LYS A 94 -9.66 -10.42 2.92
C LYS A 94 -9.12 -10.35 1.49
N LEU A 95 -8.26 -9.37 1.18
CA LEU A 95 -7.60 -9.29 -0.12
C LEU A 95 -6.65 -10.47 -0.33
N ILE A 96 -5.72 -10.71 0.60
CA ILE A 96 -4.70 -11.75 0.44
C ILE A 96 -5.23 -13.19 0.60
N SER A 97 -6.43 -13.35 1.17
CA SER A 97 -7.08 -14.66 1.29
C SER A 97 -7.79 -15.12 0.02
N GLN A 98 -7.89 -14.27 -1.00
CA GLN A 98 -8.49 -14.65 -2.29
C GLN A 98 -7.60 -15.65 -3.02
N ASN A 99 -8.22 -16.66 -3.66
CA ASN A 99 -7.52 -17.80 -4.26
C ASN A 99 -6.58 -17.42 -5.41
N ASP A 100 -6.82 -16.29 -6.06
CA ASP A 100 -6.06 -15.79 -7.19
C ASP A 100 -5.07 -14.67 -6.80
N ILE A 101 -4.93 -14.38 -5.51
CA ILE A 101 -3.93 -13.44 -4.99
C ILE A 101 -2.80 -14.22 -4.32
N THR A 102 -1.57 -13.92 -4.73
CA THR A 102 -0.37 -14.42 -4.07
C THR A 102 0.32 -13.27 -3.34
N LEU A 103 0.47 -13.38 -2.01
CA LEU A 103 1.26 -12.44 -1.23
C LEU A 103 2.76 -12.73 -1.44
N ILE A 104 3.50 -11.77 -1.98
CA ILE A 104 4.96 -11.85 -2.21
C ILE A 104 5.72 -11.30 -1.01
N GLU A 105 5.32 -10.13 -0.51
CA GLU A 105 5.97 -9.46 0.61
C GLU A 105 4.96 -8.62 1.38
N ALA A 106 5.12 -8.55 2.71
CA ALA A 106 4.38 -7.63 3.56
C ALA A 106 5.34 -6.86 4.46
N LYS A 107 5.14 -5.54 4.57
CA LYS A 107 5.89 -4.65 5.46
C LYS A 107 4.90 -3.87 6.32
N ASP A 108 4.86 -4.18 7.60
CA ASP A 108 4.00 -3.50 8.56
C ASP A 108 4.73 -2.34 9.23
N TYR A 109 4.64 -1.17 8.61
CA TYR A 109 5.14 0.07 9.20
C TYR A 109 4.15 0.72 10.18
N ILE A 110 3.02 0.09 10.48
CA ILE A 110 2.11 0.52 11.55
C ILE A 110 2.67 0.02 12.88
N SER A 111 2.96 -1.28 12.97
CA SER A 111 3.57 -1.92 14.14
C SER A 111 5.05 -1.54 14.30
N HIS A 112 5.76 -1.34 13.20
CA HIS A 112 7.19 -0.96 13.18
C HIS A 112 7.41 0.29 12.33
N PRO A 113 7.10 1.49 12.85
CA PRO A 113 7.22 2.74 12.09
C PRO A 113 8.64 3.01 11.63
N LYS A 114 8.76 3.67 10.47
CA LYS A 114 10.07 4.13 10.02
C LYS A 114 10.65 5.20 10.96
N PRO A 115 11.97 5.42 10.98
CA PRO A 115 12.60 6.42 11.86
C PRO A 115 12.01 7.82 11.76
N ASN A 116 11.48 8.21 10.59
CA ASN A 116 10.82 9.49 10.38
C ASN A 116 9.36 9.55 10.89
N GLY A 117 8.82 8.46 11.43
CA GLY A 117 7.43 8.35 11.88
C GLY A 117 6.42 7.88 10.83
N TYR A 118 6.86 7.55 9.61
CA TYR A 118 6.00 7.02 8.57
C TYR A 118 5.33 5.70 8.99
N ARG A 119 4.00 5.61 8.80
CA ARG A 119 3.18 4.44 9.08
C ARG A 119 2.33 4.07 7.85
N SER A 120 2.29 2.81 7.53
CA SER A 120 1.46 2.21 6.47
C SER A 120 1.63 0.70 6.48
N LEU A 121 0.65 -0.06 6.08
CA LEU A 121 0.82 -1.46 5.72
C LEU A 121 1.11 -1.54 4.22
N HIS A 122 2.23 -2.16 3.84
CA HIS A 122 2.61 -2.38 2.44
C HIS A 122 2.52 -3.86 2.10
N LEU A 123 1.80 -4.17 1.06
CA LEU A 123 1.69 -5.52 0.51
C LEU A 123 2.21 -5.49 -0.92
N ILE A 124 3.11 -6.40 -1.26
CA ILE A 124 3.41 -6.74 -2.65
C ILE A 124 2.64 -8.01 -2.96
N ILE A 125 1.67 -7.89 -3.85
CA ILE A 125 0.84 -9.01 -4.28
C ILE A 125 1.06 -9.30 -5.75
N GLU A 126 0.80 -10.53 -6.14
CA GLU A 126 0.76 -10.97 -7.52
C GLU A 126 -0.67 -11.41 -7.87
N VAL A 127 -1.19 -10.93 -9.00
CA VAL A 127 -2.55 -11.20 -9.48
C VAL A 127 -2.49 -11.64 -10.95
N PRO A 128 -3.24 -12.68 -11.35
CA PRO A 128 -3.34 -13.06 -12.75
C PRO A 128 -4.17 -12.03 -13.52
N VAL A 129 -3.67 -11.61 -14.66
CA VAL A 129 -4.38 -10.74 -15.61
C VAL A 129 -4.62 -11.53 -16.88
N PHE A 130 -5.87 -11.60 -17.31
CA PHE A 130 -6.31 -12.34 -18.49
C PHE A 130 -6.38 -11.39 -19.68
N PHE A 131 -5.41 -11.51 -20.57
CA PHE A 131 -5.40 -10.79 -21.85
C PHE A 131 -6.13 -11.61 -22.93
N ALA A 132 -6.27 -11.05 -24.12
CA ALA A 132 -7.03 -11.69 -25.20
C ALA A 132 -6.46 -13.06 -25.63
N ASP A 133 -5.15 -13.24 -25.55
CA ASP A 133 -4.42 -14.39 -26.08
C ASP A 133 -3.55 -15.12 -25.04
N HIS A 134 -3.37 -14.54 -23.85
CA HIS A 134 -2.56 -15.12 -22.79
C HIS A 134 -2.96 -14.62 -21.40
N THR A 135 -2.50 -15.34 -20.38
CA THR A 135 -2.60 -14.90 -18.96
C THR A 135 -1.21 -14.59 -18.45
N ARG A 136 -1.09 -13.53 -17.66
CA ARG A 136 0.17 -13.16 -17.01
C ARG A 136 -0.05 -12.72 -15.58
N ASN A 137 0.77 -13.25 -14.67
CA ASN A 137 0.82 -12.78 -13.30
C ASN A 137 1.57 -11.45 -13.23
N MET A 138 0.94 -10.47 -12.59
CA MET A 138 1.46 -9.11 -12.47
C MET A 138 1.57 -8.70 -11.00
N ARG A 139 2.68 -8.04 -10.65
CA ARG A 139 2.89 -7.52 -9.29
C ARG A 139 2.28 -6.15 -9.12
N VAL A 140 1.63 -5.95 -7.99
CA VAL A 140 1.02 -4.68 -7.57
C VAL A 140 1.42 -4.40 -6.12
N GLU A 141 1.90 -3.19 -5.85
CA GLU A 141 2.08 -2.69 -4.49
C GLU A 141 0.75 -2.12 -3.97
N VAL A 142 0.26 -2.62 -2.85
CA VAL A 142 -0.92 -2.10 -2.16
C VAL A 142 -0.47 -1.49 -0.84
N GLN A 143 -0.61 -0.17 -0.72
CA GLN A 143 -0.35 0.58 0.52
C GLN A 143 -1.68 0.86 1.20
N ILE A 144 -1.86 0.39 2.43
CA ILE A 144 -3.09 0.56 3.19
C ILE A 144 -2.78 1.43 4.41
N ARG A 145 -3.57 2.49 4.62
CA ARG A 145 -3.36 3.51 5.65
C ARG A 145 -4.69 3.95 6.23
N THR A 146 -4.66 4.56 7.41
CA THR A 146 -5.77 5.41 7.86
C THR A 146 -5.72 6.78 7.19
N ILE A 147 -6.82 7.54 7.33
CA ILE A 147 -6.89 8.96 6.91
C ILE A 147 -5.75 9.75 7.59
N ALA A 148 -5.52 9.53 8.88
CA ALA A 148 -4.50 10.23 9.66
C ALA A 148 -3.07 9.90 9.18
N MET A 149 -2.79 8.64 8.87
CA MET A 149 -1.51 8.21 8.29
C MET A 149 -1.27 8.85 6.91
N ASP A 150 -2.29 8.90 6.07
CA ASP A 150 -2.18 9.49 4.73
C ASP A 150 -2.02 11.02 4.78
N PHE A 151 -2.70 11.69 5.71
CA PHE A 151 -2.52 13.11 5.96
C PHE A 151 -1.04 13.45 6.23
N TRP A 152 -0.43 12.77 7.20
CA TRP A 152 0.97 13.00 7.54
C TRP A 152 1.91 12.66 6.38
N ALA A 153 1.75 11.48 5.75
CA ALA A 153 2.62 11.02 4.69
C ALA A 153 2.59 11.92 3.45
N SER A 154 1.43 12.47 3.12
CA SER A 154 1.25 13.40 1.99
C SER A 154 1.95 14.73 2.23
N LEU A 155 1.88 15.27 3.45
CA LEU A 155 2.53 16.53 3.82
C LEU A 155 4.04 16.35 4.00
N ASP A 156 4.52 15.28 4.64
CA ASP A 156 5.95 14.97 4.75
C ASP A 156 6.62 14.95 3.37
N HIS A 157 5.97 14.29 2.40
CA HIS A 157 6.47 14.26 1.02
C HIS A 157 6.57 15.65 0.39
N GLN A 158 5.54 16.49 0.54
CA GLN A 158 5.53 17.86 0.00
C GLN A 158 6.61 18.75 0.63
N LEU A 159 6.78 18.65 1.95
CA LEU A 159 7.71 19.48 2.71
C LEU A 159 9.18 19.09 2.46
N ARG A 160 9.47 17.79 2.34
CA ARG A 160 10.83 17.29 2.03
C ARG A 160 11.28 17.55 0.60
N TYR A 161 10.35 17.82 -0.33
CA TYR A 161 10.70 18.11 -1.73
C TYR A 161 11.34 19.49 -1.91
N LYS A 162 11.19 20.42 -0.94
CA LYS A 162 11.89 21.70 -0.92
C LYS A 162 13.34 21.52 -0.51
N LYS A 163 14.27 21.67 -1.46
CA LYS A 163 15.70 21.39 -1.30
C LYS A 163 16.50 22.39 -0.45
N ASP A 164 15.97 23.62 -0.21
CA ASP A 164 16.67 24.69 0.50
C ASP A 164 15.98 24.98 1.85
N VAL A 165 16.22 24.11 2.82
CA VAL A 165 15.71 24.27 4.16
C VAL A 165 16.84 24.63 5.11
N ALA A 166 16.68 25.72 5.87
CA ALA A 166 17.72 26.28 6.74
C ALA A 166 18.16 25.35 7.89
N ASP A 167 17.27 24.45 8.37
CA ASP A 167 17.58 23.50 9.43
C ASP A 167 16.84 22.17 9.17
N PRO A 168 17.43 21.24 8.39
CA PRO A 168 16.81 19.98 8.05
C PRO A 168 16.58 19.05 9.26
N GLU A 169 17.45 19.10 10.28
CA GLU A 169 17.35 18.26 11.47
C GLU A 169 16.19 18.69 12.35
N LEU A 170 16.06 19.98 12.62
CA LEU A 170 14.95 20.55 13.36
C LEU A 170 13.61 20.22 12.70
N ILE A 171 13.52 20.40 11.38
CA ILE A 171 12.28 20.08 10.63
C ILE A 171 11.98 18.59 10.68
N SER A 172 12.98 17.74 10.50
CA SER A 172 12.79 16.28 10.60
C SER A 172 12.29 15.88 12.00
N GLY A 173 12.85 16.47 13.06
CA GLY A 173 12.41 16.24 14.43
C GLY A 173 10.96 16.68 14.66
N ARG A 174 10.57 17.85 14.14
CA ARG A 174 9.19 18.35 14.24
C ARG A 174 8.20 17.50 13.44
N LEU A 175 8.56 17.05 12.24
CA LEU A 175 7.74 16.13 11.44
C LEU A 175 7.55 14.79 12.16
N LYS A 176 8.61 14.26 12.79
CA LYS A 176 8.52 13.05 13.60
C LYS A 176 7.58 13.24 14.78
N HIS A 177 7.68 14.36 15.50
CA HIS A 177 6.77 14.69 16.61
C HIS A 177 5.31 14.77 16.13
N CYS A 178 5.04 15.43 14.99
CA CYS A 178 3.70 15.43 14.39
C CYS A 178 3.20 14.02 14.08
N ALA A 179 4.07 13.14 13.56
CA ALA A 179 3.70 11.73 13.29
C ALA A 179 3.29 11.00 14.56
N ASP A 180 3.95 11.26 15.68
CA ASP A 180 3.65 10.63 16.97
C ASP A 180 2.32 11.14 17.54
N VAL A 181 2.06 12.45 17.49
CA VAL A 181 0.78 13.05 17.92
C VAL A 181 -0.39 12.50 17.07
N ILE A 182 -0.21 12.45 15.74
CA ILE A 182 -1.22 11.90 14.83
C ILE A 182 -1.48 10.43 15.13
N SER A 183 -0.44 9.65 15.41
CA SER A 183 -0.60 8.24 15.77
C SER A 183 -1.38 8.04 17.07
N GLN A 184 -1.16 8.89 18.08
CA GLN A 184 -1.95 8.85 19.31
C GLN A 184 -3.43 9.18 19.06
N THR A 185 -3.68 10.20 18.23
CA THR A 185 -5.05 10.57 17.84
C THR A 185 -5.73 9.44 17.07
N ASP A 186 -5.01 8.77 16.18
CA ASP A 186 -5.55 7.65 15.40
C ASP A 186 -5.92 6.44 16.29
N LEU A 187 -5.11 6.16 17.32
CA LEU A 187 -5.42 5.16 18.34
C LEU A 187 -6.65 5.54 19.17
N GLU A 188 -6.75 6.79 19.60
CA GLU A 188 -7.91 7.29 20.35
C GLU A 188 -9.20 7.16 19.51
N MET A 189 -9.14 7.47 18.22
CA MET A 189 -10.29 7.29 17.32
C MET A 189 -10.68 5.81 17.16
N GLN A 190 -9.70 4.90 17.18
CA GLN A 190 -9.96 3.47 17.20
C GLN A 190 -10.65 3.03 18.50
N GLU A 191 -10.23 3.55 19.66
CA GLU A 191 -10.86 3.25 20.95
C GLU A 191 -12.29 3.78 21.00
N ILE A 192 -12.55 5.01 20.55
CA ILE A 192 -13.90 5.57 20.44
C ILE A 192 -14.79 4.70 19.56
N LYS A 193 -14.28 4.23 18.42
CA LYS A 193 -15.01 3.29 17.54
C LYS A 193 -15.42 2.03 18.32
N ASN A 194 -14.47 1.44 19.06
CA ASN A 194 -14.73 0.23 19.83
C ASN A 194 -15.77 0.45 20.94
N MET A 195 -15.79 1.62 21.59
CA MET A 195 -16.80 1.98 22.57
C MET A 195 -18.21 2.08 21.94
N ILE A 196 -18.31 2.58 20.70
CA ILE A 196 -19.58 2.80 20.02
C ILE A 196 -20.15 1.50 19.45
N TYR A 197 -19.31 0.69 18.81
CA TYR A 197 -19.74 -0.50 18.06
C TYR A 197 -19.51 -1.81 18.81
N GLY A 198 -18.81 -1.78 19.98
CA GLY A 198 -18.41 -2.95 20.75
C GLY A 198 -17.23 -3.69 20.13
N ASP A 199 -16.54 -4.49 20.94
CA ASP A 199 -15.41 -5.34 20.49
C ASP A 199 -15.86 -6.53 19.60
N GLY A 200 -17.14 -6.60 19.26
CA GLY A 200 -17.82 -7.79 18.71
C GLY A 200 -17.59 -8.09 17.24
N ALA A 201 -16.78 -7.35 16.52
CA ALA A 201 -16.52 -7.58 15.09
C ALA A 201 -15.04 -7.45 14.70
N GLN A 202 -14.12 -7.66 15.63
CA GLN A 202 -12.72 -7.77 15.24
C GLN A 202 -12.46 -9.21 14.77
N PRO A 203 -12.10 -9.44 13.52
CA PRO A 203 -11.27 -10.57 13.22
C PRO A 203 -10.01 -10.39 14.06
N GLN A 204 -9.73 -11.31 14.97
CA GLN A 204 -8.42 -11.35 15.65
C GLN A 204 -7.37 -11.61 14.57
N ILE A 205 -6.82 -10.53 14.05
CA ILE A 205 -5.84 -10.61 12.97
C ILE A 205 -4.49 -10.91 13.61
N LYS A 206 -4.24 -12.17 13.87
CA LYS A 206 -2.91 -12.70 13.68
C LYS A 206 -2.70 -12.82 12.18
N LEU A 207 -2.23 -11.73 11.52
CA LEU A 207 -1.61 -11.88 10.23
C LEU A 207 -0.55 -12.98 10.40
N CYS A 208 -0.77 -14.13 9.78
CA CYS A 208 0.23 -15.18 9.68
C CYS A 208 1.37 -14.70 8.76
N LEU A 209 1.97 -13.56 9.08
CA LEU A 209 3.17 -13.03 8.39
C LEU A 209 4.43 -13.81 8.77
N GLU A 210 4.35 -14.69 9.81
CA GLU A 210 5.48 -15.47 10.30
C GLU A 210 5.83 -16.71 9.46
N LYS A 211 5.07 -17.05 8.43
CA LYS A 211 5.29 -18.31 7.68
C LYS A 211 6.28 -18.21 6.51
N ASN A 212 6.87 -17.07 6.20
CA ASN A 212 7.81 -16.95 5.07
C ASN A 212 9.18 -16.35 5.41
N THR A 213 9.56 -16.23 6.68
CA THR A 213 10.91 -15.77 7.05
C THR A 213 11.91 -16.90 7.33
N GLU A 214 11.50 -18.17 7.23
CA GLU A 214 12.43 -19.30 7.34
C GLU A 214 12.49 -20.09 6.02
N LYS A 215 13.05 -19.47 4.99
CA LYS A 215 13.71 -20.18 3.87
C LYS A 215 14.39 -19.13 2.97
N PHE A 216 15.60 -18.71 3.36
CA PHE A 216 16.75 -18.48 2.45
C PHE A 216 17.97 -18.19 3.32
#